data_b631210cbac4de576612565a9d933805
#
_entry.id   b631210cbac4de576612565a9d933805
#
_cell.length_a   1.000
_cell.length_b   1.000
_cell.length_c   1.000
_cell.angle_alpha   90.00
_cell.angle_beta   90.00
_cell.angle_gamma   90.00
#
_symmetry.space_group_name_H-M   'P 1'
#
loop_
_entity.id
_entity.type
_entity.pdbx_description
1 polymer ?
#
loop_
_entity_poly.entity_id
_entity_poly.type
_entity_poly.pdbx_seq_one_letter_code
_entity_poly.pdbx_strand_id
1 'polypeptide(L)'
;MKQEIDFIKFNPTQNMTVLVKTNHPAETYPHIAAQIMSYDNVYAEQVGFIAGAIKPEAAAHLEMAGGEFCGNACMALAAYIASENELKSTDFTEIILEVSGTDQLIRCQVKQQHNQYFCQVTMPLPEQIEQRTVKYEGIDMDIVIVRYREFIHIIIEVEAFDETMRKRAQALARLLGLTLGDKLIGILLYNAQSEELAPLIFVPQLDSLIWERGCGSGTASVGAYLAWSRQKEIVQHIKQPGGAIKVMAEWNGAELERITIEGSVGIVAQGKAFIDA
;
A
#
# COMPACT_ATOMS: atom_id res chain seq x y z
N MET A 1 -23.27 18.60 12.95
CA MET A 1 -22.25 19.34 13.74
C MET A 1 -20.89 19.01 13.16
N LYS A 2 -19.96 19.97 13.12
CA LYS A 2 -18.58 19.63 12.68
C LYS A 2 -17.84 18.97 13.84
N GLN A 3 -17.19 17.86 13.54
CA GLN A 3 -16.29 17.14 14.44
C GLN A 3 -14.84 17.47 14.09
N GLU A 4 -14.01 17.71 15.09
CA GLU A 4 -12.59 18.01 14.96
C GLU A 4 -11.78 16.70 14.97
N ILE A 5 -10.86 16.56 14.03
CA ILE A 5 -10.00 15.38 13.82
C ILE A 5 -8.53 15.84 13.83
N ASP A 6 -7.73 15.34 14.77
CA ASP A 6 -6.30 15.54 14.73
C ASP A 6 -5.65 14.60 13.71
N PHE A 7 -4.87 15.15 12.80
CA PHE A 7 -4.22 14.38 11.75
C PHE A 7 -2.77 14.75 11.53
N ILE A 8 -2.05 13.84 10.88
CA ILE A 8 -0.75 14.09 10.27
C ILE A 8 -0.75 13.49 8.86
N LYS A 9 -0.25 14.25 7.88
CA LYS A 9 -0.18 13.86 6.47
C LYS A 9 1.26 13.58 6.07
N PHE A 10 1.45 12.44 5.43
CA PHE A 10 2.73 11.94 4.95
C PHE A 10 2.75 11.81 3.43
N ASN A 11 3.97 11.81 2.90
CA ASN A 11 4.28 11.55 1.50
C ASN A 11 5.22 10.33 1.39
N PRO A 12 4.70 9.10 1.46
CA PRO A 12 5.46 7.92 1.08
C PRO A 12 5.43 7.76 -0.45
N THR A 13 6.51 8.15 -1.13
CA THR A 13 6.66 8.03 -2.60
C THR A 13 5.48 8.62 -3.38
N GLN A 14 5.01 9.81 -3.00
CA GLN A 14 3.85 10.53 -3.54
C GLN A 14 2.49 9.80 -3.41
N ASN A 15 2.40 8.82 -2.55
CA ASN A 15 1.12 8.25 -2.12
C ASN A 15 0.68 8.98 -0.84
N MET A 16 -0.13 10.03 -1.00
CA MET A 16 -0.49 10.91 0.11
C MET A 16 -1.33 10.17 1.14
N THR A 17 -0.74 9.92 2.29
CA THR A 17 -1.35 9.17 3.40
C THR A 17 -1.62 10.08 4.57
N VAL A 18 -2.84 10.07 5.08
CA VAL A 18 -3.23 10.74 6.33
C VAL A 18 -3.35 9.71 7.44
N LEU A 19 -2.73 9.98 8.57
CA LEU A 19 -2.91 9.25 9.81
C LEU A 19 -3.73 10.08 10.78
N VAL A 20 -4.88 9.53 11.20
CA VAL A 20 -5.78 10.11 12.20
C VAL A 20 -5.29 9.70 13.59
N LYS A 21 -5.13 10.68 14.48
CA LYS A 21 -4.62 10.47 15.85
C LYS A 21 -5.71 10.45 16.91
N THR A 22 -6.88 10.99 16.60
CA THR A 22 -8.03 10.98 17.49
C THR A 22 -8.76 9.63 17.46
N ASN A 23 -9.22 9.16 18.60
CA ASN A 23 -9.98 7.91 18.69
C ASN A 23 -11.40 8.11 18.17
N HIS A 24 -11.84 7.20 17.32
CA HIS A 24 -13.19 7.14 16.77
C HIS A 24 -13.71 5.70 16.80
N PRO A 25 -15.04 5.48 16.83
CA PRO A 25 -15.60 4.16 16.61
C PRO A 25 -15.25 3.62 15.21
N ALA A 26 -14.85 2.36 15.11
CA ALA A 26 -14.37 1.78 13.85
C ALA A 26 -15.41 1.85 12.71
N GLU A 27 -16.69 1.78 13.04
CA GLU A 27 -17.80 1.93 12.09
C GLU A 27 -17.85 3.31 11.41
N THR A 28 -17.22 4.33 12.00
CA THR A 28 -17.15 5.69 11.45
C THR A 28 -15.95 5.90 10.53
N TYR A 29 -14.97 5.00 10.51
CA TYR A 29 -13.72 5.15 9.73
C TYR A 29 -13.95 5.41 8.24
N PRO A 30 -14.82 4.66 7.54
CA PRO A 30 -15.09 4.92 6.12
C PRO A 30 -15.65 6.32 5.86
N HIS A 31 -16.55 6.79 6.74
CA HIS A 31 -17.16 8.12 6.62
C HIS A 31 -16.13 9.24 6.84
N ILE A 32 -15.30 9.12 7.89
CA ILE A 32 -14.22 10.07 8.19
C ILE A 32 -13.22 10.10 7.03
N ALA A 33 -12.81 8.93 6.54
CA ALA A 33 -11.84 8.82 5.46
C ALA A 33 -12.36 9.45 4.17
N ALA A 34 -13.61 9.20 3.78
CA ALA A 34 -14.21 9.77 2.57
C ALA A 34 -14.16 11.32 2.59
N GLN A 35 -14.43 11.94 3.74
CA GLN A 35 -14.35 13.39 3.87
C GLN A 35 -12.90 13.90 3.86
N ILE A 36 -11.97 13.25 4.58
CA ILE A 36 -10.55 13.64 4.61
C ILE A 36 -9.92 13.50 3.23
N MET A 37 -10.26 12.45 2.47
CA MET A 37 -9.75 12.20 1.12
C MET A 37 -10.28 13.18 0.09
N SER A 38 -11.40 13.85 0.37
CA SER A 38 -12.00 14.81 -0.56
C SER A 38 -11.06 15.99 -0.86
N TYR A 39 -11.11 16.48 -2.11
CA TYR A 39 -10.28 17.58 -2.58
C TYR A 39 -10.50 18.89 -1.78
N ASP A 40 -11.71 19.11 -1.30
CA ASP A 40 -12.12 20.30 -0.51
C ASP A 40 -11.80 20.18 0.98
N ASN A 41 -11.12 19.13 1.42
CA ASN A 41 -10.66 18.93 2.79
C ASN A 41 -9.14 18.80 2.84
N VAL A 42 -8.60 17.70 3.41
CA VAL A 42 -7.15 17.48 3.53
C VAL A 42 -6.54 16.95 2.24
N TYR A 43 -7.34 16.25 1.43
CA TYR A 43 -6.97 15.61 0.17
C TYR A 43 -5.84 14.59 0.33
N ALA A 44 -6.20 13.34 0.40
CA ALA A 44 -5.27 12.21 0.54
C ALA A 44 -5.71 11.05 -0.37
N GLU A 45 -4.79 10.13 -0.66
CA GLU A 45 -5.10 8.89 -1.37
C GLU A 45 -5.54 7.78 -0.40
N GLN A 46 -5.09 7.87 0.87
CA GLN A 46 -5.34 6.86 1.89
C GLN A 46 -5.48 7.50 3.27
N VAL A 47 -6.29 6.87 4.14
CA VAL A 47 -6.48 7.28 5.53
C VAL A 47 -6.35 6.06 6.44
N GLY A 48 -5.45 6.17 7.42
CA GLY A 48 -5.28 5.20 8.49
C GLY A 48 -5.55 5.84 9.86
N PHE A 49 -5.96 5.03 10.81
CA PHE A 49 -6.26 5.41 12.18
C PHE A 49 -5.25 4.78 13.12
N ILE A 50 -4.63 5.60 13.99
CA ILE A 50 -3.65 5.14 14.96
C ILE A 50 -4.40 4.76 16.23
N ALA A 51 -4.19 3.52 16.70
CA ALA A 51 -4.71 3.03 17.96
C ALA A 51 -3.59 2.41 18.81
N GLY A 52 -3.90 2.16 20.09
CA GLY A 52 -3.01 1.40 20.95
C GLY A 52 -2.89 -0.04 20.46
N ALA A 53 -1.67 -0.57 20.45
CA ALA A 53 -1.42 -1.97 20.10
C ALA A 53 -2.07 -2.92 21.12
N ILE A 54 -2.58 -4.04 20.62
CA ILE A 54 -3.12 -5.12 21.46
C ILE A 54 -2.00 -6.11 21.79
N LYS A 55 -1.13 -6.39 20.80
CA LYS A 55 0.04 -7.27 20.97
C LYS A 55 1.18 -6.52 21.65
N PRO A 56 1.77 -7.05 22.73
CA PRO A 56 2.78 -6.32 23.53
C PRO A 56 4.07 -6.01 22.77
N GLU A 57 4.36 -6.73 21.69
CA GLU A 57 5.53 -6.50 20.83
C GLU A 57 5.37 -5.32 19.88
N ALA A 58 4.12 -4.89 19.62
CA ALA A 58 3.85 -3.82 18.68
C ALA A 58 3.89 -2.45 19.38
N ALA A 59 4.51 -1.48 18.71
CA ALA A 59 4.57 -0.10 19.17
C ALA A 59 3.24 0.65 19.00
N ALA A 60 2.43 0.27 17.99
CA ALA A 60 1.13 0.85 17.72
C ALA A 60 0.29 -0.10 16.84
N HIS A 61 -1.01 0.15 16.79
CA HIS A 61 -1.95 -0.47 15.86
C HIS A 61 -2.34 0.55 14.77
N LEU A 62 -2.30 0.12 13.51
CA LEU A 62 -2.74 0.88 12.35
C LEU A 62 -3.98 0.22 11.75
N GLU A 63 -5.09 0.90 11.77
CA GLU A 63 -6.31 0.45 11.09
C GLU A 63 -6.57 1.31 9.87
N MET A 64 -6.56 0.71 8.68
CA MET A 64 -6.94 1.41 7.45
C MET A 64 -8.45 1.55 7.37
N ALA A 65 -8.92 2.63 6.75
CA ALA A 65 -10.36 2.96 6.69
C ALA A 65 -11.23 1.86 6.05
N GLY A 66 -10.69 1.09 5.12
CA GLY A 66 -11.35 -0.06 4.49
C GLY A 66 -10.95 -1.40 5.11
N GLY A 67 -10.13 -1.41 6.18
CA GLY A 67 -9.61 -2.62 6.81
C GLY A 67 -8.58 -3.38 5.98
N GLU A 68 -8.09 -2.79 4.89
CA GLU A 68 -7.08 -3.36 4.01
C GLU A 68 -5.67 -3.24 4.59
N PHE A 69 -4.72 -4.00 4.03
CA PHE A 69 -3.30 -3.81 4.31
C PHE A 69 -2.70 -2.70 3.44
N CYS A 70 -1.91 -1.80 4.05
CA CYS A 70 -1.23 -0.72 3.34
C CYS A 70 0.23 -0.55 3.77
N GLY A 71 1.18 -0.93 2.89
CA GLY A 71 2.61 -0.78 3.15
C GLY A 71 3.06 0.69 3.25
N ASN A 72 2.45 1.59 2.48
CA ASN A 72 2.73 3.02 2.53
C ASN A 72 2.30 3.63 3.89
N ALA A 73 1.15 3.21 4.40
CA ALA A 73 0.68 3.66 5.72
C ALA A 73 1.55 3.08 6.85
N CYS A 74 2.06 1.86 6.71
CA CYS A 74 3.05 1.30 7.63
C CYS A 74 4.34 2.14 7.65
N MET A 75 4.85 2.54 6.48
CA MET A 75 6.01 3.44 6.40
C MET A 75 5.71 4.80 7.03
N ALA A 76 4.51 5.35 6.81
CA ALA A 76 4.08 6.63 7.39
C ALA A 76 4.00 6.55 8.92
N LEU A 77 3.39 5.49 9.48
CA LEU A 77 3.28 5.31 10.93
C LEU A 77 4.65 5.07 11.57
N ALA A 78 5.52 4.28 10.94
CA ALA A 78 6.87 4.08 11.43
C ALA A 78 7.68 5.40 11.44
N ALA A 79 7.56 6.22 10.38
CA ALA A 79 8.17 7.54 10.35
C ALA A 79 7.60 8.48 11.43
N TYR A 80 6.29 8.40 11.70
CA TYR A 80 5.64 9.16 12.76
C TYR A 80 6.21 8.78 14.14
N ILE A 81 6.25 7.50 14.47
CA ILE A 81 6.79 7.01 15.76
C ILE A 81 8.26 7.40 15.91
N ALA A 82 9.05 7.31 14.83
CA ALA A 82 10.44 7.75 14.84
C ALA A 82 10.58 9.26 15.11
N SER A 83 9.66 10.08 14.55
CA SER A 83 9.66 11.53 14.77
C SER A 83 9.32 11.92 16.20
N GLU A 84 8.31 11.27 16.80
CA GLU A 84 7.89 11.53 18.18
C GLU A 84 8.97 11.13 19.22
N ASN A 85 9.72 10.08 18.92
CA ASN A 85 10.81 9.60 19.78
C ASN A 85 12.14 10.33 19.53
N GLU A 86 12.17 11.39 18.71
CA GLU A 86 13.37 12.15 18.33
C GLU A 86 14.54 11.24 17.90
N LEU A 87 14.24 10.13 17.21
CA LEU A 87 15.23 9.19 16.72
C LEU A 87 16.10 9.87 15.65
N LYS A 88 17.21 10.48 16.09
CA LYS A 88 18.20 11.13 15.20
C LYS A 88 19.27 10.14 14.72
N SER A 89 18.98 8.85 14.71
CA SER A 89 19.92 7.83 14.31
C SER A 89 20.11 7.80 12.81
N THR A 90 21.35 7.81 12.36
CA THR A 90 21.72 7.48 10.97
C THR A 90 21.57 5.99 10.67
N ASP A 91 21.46 5.18 11.72
CA ASP A 91 21.25 3.74 11.64
C ASP A 91 19.76 3.40 11.66
N PHE A 92 19.40 2.26 11.12
CA PHE A 92 18.03 1.79 11.14
C PHE A 92 17.60 1.42 12.57
N THR A 93 16.42 1.90 12.94
CA THR A 93 15.71 1.52 14.16
C THR A 93 14.51 0.64 13.78
N GLU A 94 14.36 -0.49 14.46
CA GLU A 94 13.21 -1.38 14.23
C GLU A 94 11.99 -0.86 15.00
N ILE A 95 10.86 -0.80 14.28
CA ILE A 95 9.52 -0.49 14.82
C ILE A 95 8.60 -1.62 14.37
N ILE A 96 7.92 -2.26 15.30
CA ILE A 96 6.98 -3.34 15.04
C ILE A 96 5.57 -2.77 15.13
N LEU A 97 4.76 -3.06 14.11
CA LEU A 97 3.38 -2.57 14.00
C LEU A 97 2.40 -3.73 13.94
N GLU A 98 1.26 -3.54 14.57
CA GLU A 98 0.04 -4.30 14.35
C GLU A 98 -0.80 -3.55 13.32
N VAL A 99 -1.30 -4.22 12.28
CA VAL A 99 -1.94 -3.52 11.15
C VAL A 99 -3.15 -4.29 10.64
N SER A 100 -4.14 -3.58 10.11
CA SER A 100 -5.27 -4.18 9.41
C SER A 100 -4.83 -4.97 8.17
N GLY A 101 -5.67 -5.89 7.71
CA GLY A 101 -5.46 -6.68 6.49
C GLY A 101 -4.42 -7.79 6.62
N THR A 102 -3.85 -8.02 7.82
CA THR A 102 -2.97 -9.16 8.11
C THR A 102 -2.95 -9.49 9.60
N ASP A 103 -2.80 -10.77 9.94
CA ASP A 103 -2.61 -11.21 11.34
C ASP A 103 -1.12 -11.15 11.76
N GLN A 104 -0.22 -10.91 10.82
CA GLN A 104 1.21 -10.85 11.07
C GLN A 104 1.62 -9.49 11.62
N LEU A 105 2.58 -9.48 12.55
CA LEU A 105 3.26 -8.25 12.94
C LEU A 105 4.18 -7.77 11.82
N ILE A 106 4.06 -6.50 11.49
CA ILE A 106 4.85 -5.87 10.43
C ILE A 106 6.07 -5.22 11.03
N ARG A 107 7.25 -5.64 10.56
CA ARG A 107 8.53 -5.06 10.95
C ARG A 107 8.89 -3.93 10.00
N CYS A 108 9.09 -2.75 10.57
CA CYS A 108 9.54 -1.56 9.88
C CYS A 108 10.92 -1.19 10.39
N GLN A 109 11.86 -0.94 9.49
CA GLN A 109 13.15 -0.36 9.82
C GLN A 109 13.17 1.08 9.32
N VAL A 110 13.44 2.02 10.19
CA VAL A 110 13.39 3.45 9.90
C VAL A 110 14.71 4.10 10.23
N LYS A 111 15.20 4.95 9.33
CA LYS A 111 16.30 5.88 9.62
C LYS A 111 15.93 7.27 9.11
N GLN A 112 16.45 8.30 9.78
CA GLN A 112 16.31 9.68 9.35
C GLN A 112 17.57 10.16 8.64
N GLN A 113 17.41 10.77 7.46
CA GLN A 113 18.51 11.37 6.72
C GLN A 113 18.01 12.65 6.03
N HIS A 114 18.66 13.79 6.26
CA HIS A 114 18.35 15.08 5.61
C HIS A 114 16.84 15.46 5.66
N ASN A 115 16.22 15.41 6.84
CA ASN A 115 14.80 15.70 7.07
C ASN A 115 13.80 14.77 6.34
N GLN A 116 14.25 13.65 5.81
CA GLN A 116 13.40 12.59 5.28
C GLN A 116 13.60 11.30 6.08
N TYR A 117 12.56 10.47 6.12
CA TYR A 117 12.63 9.13 6.66
C TYR A 117 12.80 8.14 5.51
N PHE A 118 13.70 7.18 5.67
CA PHE A 118 13.82 6.01 4.81
C PHE A 118 13.30 4.82 5.60
N CYS A 119 12.27 4.19 5.04
CA CYS A 119 11.59 3.09 5.70
C CYS A 119 11.69 1.82 4.87
N GLN A 120 12.07 0.73 5.52
CA GLN A 120 11.93 -0.63 4.99
C GLN A 120 10.77 -1.31 5.73
N VAL A 121 9.89 -1.97 4.99
CA VAL A 121 8.71 -2.65 5.55
C VAL A 121 8.69 -4.08 5.06
N THR A 122 8.61 -5.02 6.00
CA THR A 122 8.36 -6.43 5.67
C THR A 122 6.90 -6.57 5.24
N MET A 123 6.70 -7.09 4.03
CA MET A 123 5.37 -7.24 3.43
C MET A 123 4.81 -8.64 3.69
N PRO A 124 3.48 -8.78 3.74
CA PRO A 124 2.84 -10.10 3.75
C PRO A 124 3.29 -10.92 2.55
N LEU A 125 3.44 -12.23 2.74
CA LEU A 125 3.69 -13.15 1.64
C LEU A 125 2.37 -13.53 0.95
N PRO A 126 2.38 -13.67 -0.39
CA PRO A 126 1.22 -14.18 -1.10
C PRO A 126 0.97 -15.65 -0.75
N GLU A 127 -0.30 -16.04 -0.66
CA GLU A 127 -0.71 -17.44 -0.48
C GLU A 127 -0.60 -18.23 -1.79
N GLN A 128 -0.75 -17.53 -2.94
CA GLN A 128 -0.67 -18.14 -4.25
C GLN A 128 -0.21 -17.14 -5.31
N ILE A 129 0.63 -17.61 -6.21
CA ILE A 129 0.99 -16.91 -7.45
C ILE A 129 0.70 -17.86 -8.60
N GLU A 130 -0.08 -17.41 -9.57
CA GLU A 130 -0.40 -18.21 -10.76
C GLU A 130 -0.47 -17.35 -12.01
N GLN A 131 -0.04 -17.89 -13.13
CA GLN A 131 -0.18 -17.27 -14.44
C GLN A 131 -1.33 -17.92 -15.19
N ARG A 132 -2.18 -17.11 -15.81
CA ARG A 132 -3.32 -17.56 -16.62
C ARG A 132 -3.48 -16.70 -17.86
N THR A 133 -3.95 -17.33 -18.95
CA THR A 133 -4.52 -16.59 -20.09
C THR A 133 -6.01 -16.49 -19.89
N VAL A 134 -6.54 -15.27 -19.89
CA VAL A 134 -7.97 -14.99 -19.75
C VAL A 134 -8.48 -14.31 -20.99
N LYS A 135 -9.72 -14.61 -21.39
CA LYS A 135 -10.39 -13.92 -22.49
C LYS A 135 -11.22 -12.76 -21.93
N TYR A 136 -10.79 -11.53 -22.21
CA TYR A 136 -11.48 -10.33 -21.79
C TYR A 136 -11.80 -9.45 -23.01
N GLU A 137 -13.08 -9.08 -23.20
CA GLU A 137 -13.56 -8.32 -24.37
C GLU A 137 -13.14 -8.93 -25.73
N GLY A 138 -13.07 -10.27 -25.81
CA GLY A 138 -12.69 -10.99 -27.04
C GLY A 138 -11.19 -11.06 -27.31
N ILE A 139 -10.35 -10.53 -26.43
CA ILE A 139 -8.88 -10.55 -26.53
C ILE A 139 -8.34 -11.52 -25.48
N ASP A 140 -7.39 -12.38 -25.89
CA ASP A 140 -6.65 -13.22 -24.97
C ASP A 140 -5.59 -12.36 -24.27
N MET A 141 -5.58 -12.38 -22.93
CA MET A 141 -4.73 -11.57 -22.10
C MET A 141 -4.03 -12.45 -21.06
N ASP A 142 -2.72 -12.43 -21.07
CA ASP A 142 -1.92 -13.10 -20.04
C ASP A 142 -1.89 -12.25 -18.79
N ILE A 143 -2.26 -12.85 -17.67
CA ILE A 143 -2.30 -12.21 -16.37
C ILE A 143 -1.55 -13.06 -15.36
N VAL A 144 -0.98 -12.41 -14.35
CA VAL A 144 -0.47 -13.07 -13.15
C VAL A 144 -1.33 -12.67 -11.96
N ILE A 145 -1.88 -13.68 -11.31
CA ILE A 145 -2.70 -13.50 -10.13
C ILE A 145 -1.79 -13.70 -8.91
N VAL A 146 -1.68 -12.67 -8.09
CA VAL A 146 -0.97 -12.70 -6.80
C VAL A 146 -2.02 -12.58 -5.71
N ARG A 147 -2.34 -13.69 -5.06
CA ARG A 147 -3.39 -13.76 -4.04
C ARG A 147 -2.80 -13.70 -2.65
N TYR A 148 -3.35 -12.82 -1.85
CA TYR A 148 -3.13 -12.72 -0.42
C TYR A 148 -4.42 -13.12 0.32
N ARG A 149 -4.36 -13.23 1.63
CA ARG A 149 -5.50 -13.65 2.45
C ARG A 149 -6.74 -12.77 2.29
N GLU A 150 -6.56 -11.44 2.21
CA GLU A 150 -7.67 -10.48 2.20
C GLU A 150 -7.66 -9.55 0.98
N PHE A 151 -6.70 -9.71 0.09
CA PHE A 151 -6.60 -8.90 -1.12
C PHE A 151 -5.99 -9.66 -2.28
N ILE A 152 -6.20 -9.14 -3.49
CA ILE A 152 -5.71 -9.74 -4.72
C ILE A 152 -5.07 -8.67 -5.61
N HIS A 153 -3.95 -9.03 -6.21
CA HIS A 153 -3.35 -8.24 -7.28
C HIS A 153 -3.33 -9.04 -8.58
N ILE A 154 -3.72 -8.38 -9.67
CA ILE A 154 -3.65 -8.89 -11.03
C ILE A 154 -2.57 -8.09 -11.76
N ILE A 155 -1.45 -8.73 -12.06
CA ILE A 155 -0.38 -8.13 -12.86
C ILE A 155 -0.67 -8.40 -14.33
N ILE A 156 -0.67 -7.36 -15.13
CA ILE A 156 -0.80 -7.40 -16.59
C ILE A 156 0.47 -6.79 -17.18
N GLU A 157 1.27 -7.61 -17.85
CA GLU A 157 2.44 -7.08 -18.55
C GLU A 157 2.00 -6.30 -19.79
N VAL A 158 2.54 -5.09 -19.93
CA VAL A 158 2.20 -4.16 -21.01
C VAL A 158 3.45 -3.55 -21.63
N GLU A 159 3.41 -3.25 -22.92
CA GLU A 159 4.47 -2.49 -23.59
C GLU A 159 4.31 -0.98 -23.38
N ALA A 160 3.06 -0.52 -23.17
CA ALA A 160 2.74 0.89 -22.95
C ALA A 160 1.50 1.05 -22.04
N PHE A 161 1.44 2.17 -21.33
CA PHE A 161 0.32 2.52 -20.44
C PHE A 161 -0.71 3.37 -21.17
N ASP A 162 -1.32 2.83 -22.24
CA ASP A 162 -2.29 3.55 -23.05
C ASP A 162 -3.66 3.68 -22.36
N GLU A 163 -4.48 4.59 -22.88
CA GLU A 163 -5.80 4.90 -22.32
C GLU A 163 -6.79 3.72 -22.44
N THR A 164 -6.64 2.90 -23.47
CA THR A 164 -7.49 1.71 -23.66
C THR A 164 -7.24 0.69 -22.58
N MET A 165 -5.95 0.41 -22.30
CA MET A 165 -5.56 -0.51 -21.24
C MET A 165 -5.96 0.01 -19.86
N ARG A 166 -5.83 1.32 -19.62
CA ARG A 166 -6.30 1.95 -18.38
C ARG A 166 -7.81 1.78 -18.16
N LYS A 167 -8.62 2.00 -19.17
CA LYS A 167 -10.09 1.78 -19.11
C LYS A 167 -10.44 0.33 -18.83
N ARG A 168 -9.74 -0.61 -19.49
CA ARG A 168 -9.92 -2.05 -19.23
C ARG A 168 -9.56 -2.41 -17.78
N ALA A 169 -8.44 -1.92 -17.28
CA ALA A 169 -8.04 -2.14 -15.89
C ALA A 169 -9.10 -1.65 -14.89
N GLN A 170 -9.68 -0.45 -15.12
CA GLN A 170 -10.75 0.09 -14.29
C GLN A 170 -12.03 -0.78 -14.33
N ALA A 171 -12.45 -1.21 -15.52
CA ALA A 171 -13.61 -2.08 -15.66
C ALA A 171 -13.39 -3.44 -14.98
N LEU A 172 -12.19 -4.02 -15.15
CA LEU A 172 -11.81 -5.28 -14.51
C LEU A 172 -11.82 -5.16 -12.99
N ALA A 173 -11.22 -4.09 -12.42
CA ALA A 173 -11.20 -3.86 -10.98
C ALA A 173 -12.61 -3.81 -10.39
N ARG A 174 -13.54 -3.07 -11.03
CA ARG A 174 -14.94 -2.98 -10.59
C ARG A 174 -15.67 -4.32 -10.70
N LEU A 175 -15.46 -5.06 -11.79
CA LEU A 175 -16.06 -6.40 -11.98
C LEU A 175 -15.62 -7.36 -10.87
N LEU A 176 -14.32 -7.39 -10.57
CA LEU A 176 -13.76 -8.23 -9.52
C LEU A 176 -14.28 -7.82 -8.15
N GLY A 177 -14.43 -6.51 -7.87
CA GLY A 177 -15.00 -6.02 -6.63
C GLY A 177 -16.44 -6.43 -6.37
N LEU A 178 -17.22 -6.71 -7.43
CA LEU A 178 -18.58 -7.24 -7.31
C LEU A 178 -18.63 -8.76 -7.10
N THR A 179 -17.57 -9.48 -7.47
CA THR A 179 -17.55 -10.95 -7.52
C THR A 179 -16.69 -11.60 -6.46
N LEU A 180 -15.64 -10.90 -6.02
CA LEU A 180 -14.71 -11.37 -5.00
C LEU A 180 -14.99 -10.63 -3.69
N GLY A 181 -14.89 -11.28 -2.59
CA GLY A 181 -15.06 -10.67 -1.26
C GLY A 181 -13.78 -10.00 -0.71
N ASP A 182 -12.81 -9.73 -1.58
CA ASP A 182 -11.52 -9.15 -1.19
C ASP A 182 -11.67 -7.69 -0.74
N LYS A 183 -10.94 -7.30 0.31
CA LYS A 183 -10.94 -5.92 0.84
C LYS A 183 -10.25 -4.93 -0.10
N LEU A 184 -9.30 -5.41 -0.89
CA LEU A 184 -8.57 -4.61 -1.87
C LEU A 184 -8.32 -5.43 -3.13
N ILE A 185 -8.49 -4.78 -4.28
CA ILE A 185 -8.20 -5.34 -5.60
C ILE A 185 -7.23 -4.40 -6.31
N GLY A 186 -6.07 -4.92 -6.69
CA GLY A 186 -5.11 -4.17 -7.49
C GLY A 186 -5.03 -4.70 -8.91
N ILE A 187 -5.14 -3.82 -9.90
CA ILE A 187 -4.77 -4.11 -11.29
C ILE A 187 -3.46 -3.39 -11.57
N LEU A 188 -2.41 -4.16 -11.75
CA LEU A 188 -1.04 -3.70 -11.83
C LEU A 188 -0.57 -3.78 -13.28
N LEU A 189 -0.61 -2.67 -14.00
CA LEU A 189 0.00 -2.62 -15.34
C LEU A 189 1.51 -2.49 -15.17
N TYR A 190 2.26 -3.49 -15.60
CA TYR A 190 3.70 -3.55 -15.42
C TYR A 190 4.42 -3.64 -16.77
N ASN A 191 5.39 -2.76 -16.99
CA ASN A 191 6.30 -2.84 -18.13
C ASN A 191 7.64 -3.40 -17.65
N ALA A 192 7.92 -4.65 -18.03
CA ALA A 192 9.12 -5.36 -17.60
C ALA A 192 10.42 -4.78 -18.22
N GLN A 193 10.32 -4.11 -19.39
CA GLN A 193 11.48 -3.54 -20.07
C GLN A 193 11.95 -2.23 -19.43
N SER A 194 11.01 -1.35 -19.08
CA SER A 194 11.30 -0.05 -18.44
C SER A 194 11.30 -0.11 -16.91
N GLU A 195 10.88 -1.27 -16.33
CA GLU A 195 10.69 -1.46 -14.87
C GLU A 195 9.68 -0.49 -14.27
N GLU A 196 8.64 -0.16 -15.06
CA GLU A 196 7.61 0.79 -14.68
C GLU A 196 6.31 0.09 -14.29
N LEU A 197 5.64 0.64 -13.29
CA LEU A 197 4.37 0.16 -12.76
C LEU A 197 3.35 1.29 -12.75
N ALA A 198 2.17 1.03 -13.32
CA ALA A 198 0.99 1.86 -13.13
C ALA A 198 -0.04 1.07 -12.29
N PRO A 199 -0.11 1.29 -10.98
CA PRO A 199 -0.98 0.56 -10.09
C PRO A 199 -2.36 1.22 -10.01
N LEU A 200 -3.41 0.46 -10.29
CA LEU A 200 -4.80 0.81 -10.04
C LEU A 200 -5.28 0.03 -8.82
N ILE A 201 -5.67 0.74 -7.78
CA ILE A 201 -6.15 0.14 -6.54
C ILE A 201 -7.63 0.46 -6.35
N PHE A 202 -8.40 -0.59 -6.07
CA PHE A 202 -9.82 -0.50 -5.74
C PHE A 202 -10.06 -1.05 -4.34
N VAL A 203 -10.64 -0.23 -3.46
CA VAL A 203 -11.10 -0.61 -2.13
C VAL A 203 -12.63 -0.60 -2.15
N PRO A 204 -13.29 -1.76 -2.30
CA PRO A 204 -14.74 -1.85 -2.51
C PRO A 204 -15.56 -1.21 -1.39
N GLN A 205 -15.15 -1.36 -0.14
CA GLN A 205 -15.84 -0.81 1.03
C GLN A 205 -15.94 0.72 1.01
N LEU A 206 -14.98 1.38 0.36
CA LEU A 206 -14.92 2.85 0.24
C LEU A 206 -15.41 3.34 -1.13
N ASP A 207 -15.74 2.43 -2.07
CA ASP A 207 -15.89 2.71 -3.51
C ASP A 207 -14.73 3.56 -4.08
N SER A 208 -13.54 3.38 -3.51
CA SER A 208 -12.34 4.14 -3.87
C SER A 208 -11.58 3.42 -4.98
N LEU A 209 -11.48 4.03 -6.15
CA LEU A 209 -10.75 3.51 -7.32
C LEU A 209 -9.71 4.54 -7.76
N ILE A 210 -8.44 4.28 -7.45
CA ILE A 210 -7.36 5.26 -7.60
C ILE A 210 -6.21 4.68 -8.41
N TRP A 211 -5.73 5.41 -9.42
CA TRP A 211 -4.40 5.22 -9.99
C TRP A 211 -3.38 5.82 -9.04
N GLU A 212 -2.75 4.98 -8.22
CA GLU A 212 -1.77 5.43 -7.25
C GLU A 212 -0.49 5.94 -7.92
N ARG A 213 0.12 6.94 -7.31
CA ARG A 213 1.41 7.45 -7.76
C ARG A 213 2.59 6.65 -7.22
N GLY A 214 2.40 5.93 -6.11
CA GLY A 214 3.37 5.03 -5.49
C GLY A 214 2.66 3.97 -4.67
N CYS A 215 2.70 2.71 -5.12
CA CYS A 215 2.02 1.58 -4.49
C CYS A 215 3.01 0.60 -3.87
N GLY A 216 3.05 0.54 -2.53
CA GLY A 216 3.91 -0.39 -1.81
C GLY A 216 3.51 -1.85 -1.99
N SER A 217 2.22 -2.17 -1.85
CA SER A 217 1.71 -3.53 -2.01
C SER A 217 1.80 -4.02 -3.46
N GLY A 218 1.54 -3.14 -4.43
CA GLY A 218 1.74 -3.44 -5.84
C GLY A 218 3.19 -3.73 -6.18
N THR A 219 4.12 -2.94 -5.63
CA THR A 219 5.57 -3.16 -5.76
C THR A 219 5.98 -4.51 -5.18
N ALA A 220 5.47 -4.87 -4.00
CA ALA A 220 5.73 -6.16 -3.36
C ALA A 220 5.22 -7.33 -4.23
N SER A 221 4.03 -7.19 -4.83
CA SER A 221 3.47 -8.22 -5.71
C SER A 221 4.26 -8.40 -7.01
N VAL A 222 4.76 -7.31 -7.59
CA VAL A 222 5.69 -7.41 -8.74
C VAL A 222 6.98 -8.10 -8.33
N GLY A 223 7.56 -7.76 -7.17
CA GLY A 223 8.74 -8.44 -6.62
C GLY A 223 8.51 -9.93 -6.40
N ALA A 224 7.36 -10.30 -5.81
CA ALA A 224 6.95 -11.69 -5.62
C ALA A 224 6.83 -12.44 -6.95
N TYR A 225 6.16 -11.84 -7.93
CA TYR A 225 6.03 -12.40 -9.28
C TYR A 225 7.40 -12.63 -9.93
N LEU A 226 8.27 -11.65 -9.88
CA LEU A 226 9.61 -11.76 -10.49
C LEU A 226 10.46 -12.82 -9.80
N ALA A 227 10.40 -12.94 -8.47
CA ALA A 227 11.11 -13.99 -7.74
C ALA A 227 10.55 -15.38 -8.07
N TRP A 228 9.23 -15.52 -8.07
CA TRP A 228 8.54 -16.75 -8.43
C TRP A 228 8.81 -17.21 -9.85
N SER A 229 8.71 -16.31 -10.83
CA SER A 229 8.91 -16.65 -12.25
C SER A 229 10.37 -16.97 -12.59
N ARG A 230 11.31 -16.31 -11.92
CA ARG A 230 12.76 -16.49 -12.13
C ARG A 230 13.39 -17.51 -11.18
N GLN A 231 12.67 -17.98 -10.16
CA GLN A 231 13.12 -18.88 -9.11
C GLN A 231 14.44 -18.45 -8.46
N LYS A 232 14.54 -17.16 -8.16
CA LYS A 232 15.73 -16.55 -7.54
C LYS A 232 15.38 -15.30 -6.76
N GLU A 233 16.30 -14.89 -5.88
CA GLU A 233 16.25 -13.60 -5.20
C GLU A 233 16.15 -12.44 -6.20
N ILE A 234 15.32 -11.45 -5.84
CA ILE A 234 15.11 -10.22 -6.61
C ILE A 234 15.42 -9.01 -5.73
N VAL A 235 16.22 -8.10 -6.29
CA VAL A 235 16.40 -6.74 -5.77
C VAL A 235 16.19 -5.79 -6.93
N GLN A 236 15.12 -5.01 -6.89
CA GLN A 236 14.73 -4.16 -8.02
C GLN A 236 14.09 -2.85 -7.57
N HIS A 237 14.32 -1.77 -8.34
CA HIS A 237 13.63 -0.50 -8.17
C HIS A 237 12.48 -0.45 -9.17
N ILE A 238 11.26 -0.47 -8.68
CA ILE A 238 10.05 -0.36 -9.50
C ILE A 238 9.67 1.10 -9.61
N LYS A 239 9.77 1.66 -10.80
CA LYS A 239 9.41 3.04 -11.11
C LYS A 239 7.89 3.19 -11.18
N GLN A 240 7.39 4.28 -10.64
CA GLN A 240 5.97 4.62 -10.60
C GLN A 240 5.81 6.13 -10.81
N PRO A 241 4.61 6.65 -11.08
CA PRO A 241 4.44 8.08 -11.36
C PRO A 241 4.97 9.03 -10.27
N GLY A 242 5.03 8.57 -9.02
CA GLY A 242 5.50 9.34 -7.86
C GLY A 242 6.97 9.16 -7.50
N GLY A 243 7.67 8.22 -8.15
CA GLY A 243 9.06 7.90 -7.84
C GLY A 243 9.35 6.41 -8.00
N ALA A 244 10.33 5.90 -7.27
CA ALA A 244 10.66 4.49 -7.27
C ALA A 244 10.57 3.90 -5.86
N ILE A 245 10.04 2.70 -5.77
CA ILE A 245 10.04 1.88 -4.56
C ILE A 245 10.94 0.69 -4.83
N LYS A 246 11.92 0.45 -3.96
CA LYS A 246 12.77 -0.72 -4.03
C LYS A 246 12.05 -1.92 -3.42
N VAL A 247 12.12 -3.06 -4.08
CA VAL A 247 11.65 -4.34 -3.56
C VAL A 247 12.81 -5.32 -3.46
N MET A 248 12.82 -6.06 -2.37
CA MET A 248 13.70 -7.20 -2.12
C MET A 248 12.81 -8.40 -1.84
N ALA A 249 12.91 -9.44 -2.67
CA ALA A 249 12.14 -10.67 -2.54
C ALA A 249 13.11 -11.85 -2.45
N GLU A 250 13.15 -12.49 -1.29
CA GLU A 250 14.08 -13.59 -0.97
C GLU A 250 13.46 -14.92 -1.39
N TRP A 251 14.22 -15.70 -2.15
CA TRP A 251 13.84 -17.03 -2.67
C TRP A 251 14.84 -18.08 -2.20
N ASN A 252 14.39 -19.12 -1.50
CA ASN A 252 15.28 -20.14 -0.93
C ASN A 252 15.57 -21.33 -1.87
N GLY A 253 15.17 -21.23 -3.13
CA GLY A 253 15.30 -22.29 -4.13
C GLY A 253 14.02 -23.13 -4.33
N ALA A 254 13.03 -23.00 -3.43
CA ALA A 254 11.74 -23.68 -3.50
C ALA A 254 10.56 -22.70 -3.38
N GLU A 255 10.65 -21.74 -2.48
CA GLU A 255 9.57 -20.83 -2.16
C GLU A 255 10.06 -19.43 -1.81
N LEU A 256 9.14 -18.50 -1.76
CA LEU A 256 9.35 -17.11 -1.36
C LEU A 256 9.35 -17.03 0.18
N GLU A 257 10.46 -16.59 0.76
CA GLU A 257 10.63 -16.52 2.22
C GLU A 257 10.29 -15.16 2.81
N ARG A 258 10.65 -14.09 2.11
CA ARG A 258 10.45 -12.73 2.60
C ARG A 258 10.33 -11.75 1.44
N ILE A 259 9.47 -10.76 1.63
CA ILE A 259 9.39 -9.58 0.77
C ILE A 259 9.58 -8.35 1.65
N THR A 260 10.44 -7.44 1.22
CA THR A 260 10.64 -6.15 1.86
C THR A 260 10.55 -5.06 0.80
N ILE A 261 9.84 -4.00 1.10
CA ILE A 261 9.86 -2.77 0.29
C ILE A 261 10.65 -1.69 1.02
N GLU A 262 11.27 -0.79 0.25
CA GLU A 262 11.98 0.37 0.79
C GLU A 262 11.55 1.62 0.02
N GLY A 263 11.19 2.66 0.77
CA GLY A 263 10.80 3.95 0.23
C GLY A 263 11.15 5.11 1.14
N SER A 264 11.07 6.33 0.58
CA SER A 264 11.23 7.56 1.35
C SER A 264 9.88 8.07 1.83
N VAL A 265 9.86 8.65 3.04
CA VAL A 265 8.68 9.23 3.65
C VAL A 265 8.98 10.64 4.14
N GLY A 266 8.19 11.61 3.70
CA GLY A 266 8.23 12.98 4.21
C GLY A 266 6.98 13.32 5.01
N ILE A 267 7.13 14.08 6.10
CA ILE A 267 6.00 14.72 6.77
C ILE A 267 5.60 15.94 5.94
N VAL A 268 4.32 16.01 5.57
CA VAL A 268 3.78 17.09 4.71
C VAL A 268 3.07 18.15 5.53
N ALA A 269 2.19 17.73 6.43
CA ALA A 269 1.38 18.61 7.26
C ALA A 269 0.89 17.88 8.50
N GLN A 270 0.61 18.67 9.54
CA GLN A 270 -0.12 18.20 10.72
C GLN A 270 -1.07 19.29 11.20
N GLY A 271 -2.17 18.90 11.79
CA GLY A 271 -3.16 19.86 12.27
C GLY A 271 -4.51 19.23 12.58
N LYS A 272 -5.55 20.04 12.44
CA LYS A 272 -6.93 19.69 12.71
C LYS A 272 -7.77 19.80 11.44
N ALA A 273 -8.48 18.75 11.11
CA ALA A 273 -9.49 18.74 10.06
C ALA A 273 -10.89 18.82 10.70
N PHE A 274 -11.85 19.34 9.95
CA PHE A 274 -13.24 19.43 10.37
C PHE A 274 -14.10 18.65 9.41
N ILE A 275 -14.78 17.65 9.93
CA ILE A 275 -15.69 16.77 9.18
C ILE A 275 -17.13 16.96 9.65
N ASP A 276 -18.10 16.64 8.81
CA ASP A 276 -19.50 16.56 9.21
C ASP A 276 -19.75 15.23 9.95
N ALA A 277 -20.40 15.34 11.13
CA ALA A 277 -20.71 14.20 12.01
C ALA A 277 -21.97 13.47 11.54
#